data_8545a6fbf44ff9843cce78fdc1863e47
#
_entry.id   8545a6fbf44ff9843cce78fdc1863e47
#
_cell.length_a   1.000
_cell.length_b   1.000
_cell.length_c   1.000
_cell.angle_alpha   90.00
_cell.angle_beta   90.00
_cell.angle_gamma   90.00
#
_symmetry.space_group_name_H-M   'P 1'
#
loop_
_entity.id
_entity.type
_entity.pdbx_description
1 polymer ?
#
loop_
_entity_poly.entity_id
_entity_poly.type
_entity_poly.pdbx_seq_one_letter_code
_entity_poly.pdbx_strand_id
1 'polypeptide(L)'
;MSSIRMEHIVHSYGEHTVLKDFSMDIHDGEFISVIGGSGSGKTTVLKLINGLLIPDQGEIYVQDKDIRKVDQNELRRNIGYVIQSIGLFPHMTIEENIGYVLSLTKQDSALIQERVKEMMDIMKLEKQLLTRYPDELSGGQKQRVGIARALASHPKILLMDEPFGAVDEITRHSLQDEILRIYHELHITIFFITHDIREALRLGTRVMIMKDGNIEQFDTPDIVKKQPQTEFVRQLLSYLNE
;
A
#
# COMPACT_ATOMS: atom_id res chain seq x y z
N MET A 1 7.81 17.98 2.15
CA MET A 1 7.20 18.00 0.81
C MET A 1 5.96 17.15 0.82
N SER A 2 5.01 17.39 -0.07
CA SER A 2 3.85 16.50 -0.21
C SER A 2 4.24 15.29 -1.05
N SER A 3 4.03 14.09 -0.52
CA SER A 3 4.28 12.84 -1.23
C SER A 3 3.11 12.49 -2.16
N ILE A 4 1.88 12.68 -1.66
CA ILE A 4 0.65 12.45 -2.39
C ILE A 4 -0.35 13.55 -2.03
N ARG A 5 -0.87 14.26 -3.04
CA ARG A 5 -1.89 15.29 -2.85
C ARG A 5 -3.04 15.07 -3.83
N MET A 6 -4.24 15.03 -3.31
CA MET A 6 -5.48 14.90 -4.08
C MET A 6 -6.38 16.09 -3.76
N GLU A 7 -6.88 16.78 -4.78
CA GLU A 7 -7.67 18.00 -4.64
C GLU A 7 -8.99 17.86 -5.40
N HIS A 8 -10.10 17.95 -4.67
CA HIS A 8 -11.47 17.94 -5.18
C HIS A 8 -11.77 16.78 -6.15
N ILE A 9 -11.34 15.58 -5.78
CA ILE A 9 -11.49 14.40 -6.62
C ILE A 9 -12.94 13.95 -6.69
N VAL A 10 -13.45 13.85 -7.91
CA VAL A 10 -14.69 13.16 -8.24
C VAL A 10 -14.34 11.94 -9.09
N HIS A 11 -14.87 10.78 -8.74
CA HIS A 11 -14.71 9.59 -9.56
C HIS A 11 -15.92 8.67 -9.48
N SER A 12 -16.37 8.19 -10.66
CA SER A 12 -17.54 7.34 -10.82
C SER A 12 -17.23 6.08 -11.62
N TYR A 13 -17.93 5.00 -11.31
CA TYR A 13 -18.00 3.79 -12.15
C TYR A 13 -19.38 3.76 -12.80
N GLY A 14 -19.46 4.13 -14.07
CA GLY A 14 -20.74 4.33 -14.76
C GLY A 14 -21.58 5.40 -14.05
N GLU A 15 -22.79 5.05 -13.62
CA GLU A 15 -23.69 6.00 -12.93
C GLU A 15 -23.41 6.11 -11.41
N HIS A 16 -22.56 5.26 -10.86
CA HIS A 16 -22.30 5.23 -9.42
C HIS A 16 -21.07 6.07 -9.06
N THR A 17 -21.28 7.22 -8.43
CA THR A 17 -20.20 8.09 -7.93
C THR A 17 -19.66 7.54 -6.62
N VAL A 18 -18.38 7.15 -6.63
CA VAL A 18 -17.66 6.59 -5.48
C VAL A 18 -16.96 7.65 -4.65
N LEU A 19 -16.34 8.65 -5.30
CA LEU A 19 -15.72 9.80 -4.63
C LEU A 19 -16.42 11.07 -5.13
N LYS A 20 -16.85 11.94 -4.20
CA LYS A 20 -17.72 13.09 -4.54
C LYS A 20 -17.06 14.45 -4.44
N ASP A 21 -16.06 14.62 -3.63
CA ASP A 21 -15.23 15.83 -3.42
C ASP A 21 -14.10 15.46 -2.48
N PHE A 22 -13.35 14.41 -2.85
CA PHE A 22 -12.35 13.83 -1.99
C PHE A 22 -11.04 14.62 -2.09
N SER A 23 -10.55 15.11 -0.94
CA SER A 23 -9.27 15.82 -0.85
C SER A 23 -8.44 15.26 0.29
N MET A 24 -7.13 15.08 0.03
CA MET A 24 -6.16 14.66 1.06
C MET A 24 -4.77 15.17 0.74
N ASP A 25 -3.96 15.32 1.78
CA ASP A 25 -2.53 15.60 1.67
C ASP A 25 -1.73 14.69 2.60
N ILE A 26 -0.74 14.01 2.01
CA ILE A 26 0.16 13.07 2.68
C ILE A 26 1.58 13.56 2.46
N HIS A 27 2.31 13.75 3.56
CA HIS A 27 3.69 14.21 3.52
C HIS A 27 4.68 13.07 3.36
N ASP A 28 5.90 13.42 2.92
CA ASP A 28 6.97 12.44 2.78
C ASP A 28 7.26 11.74 4.12
N GLY A 29 7.37 10.43 4.07
CA GLY A 29 7.69 9.60 5.23
C GLY A 29 6.51 9.39 6.20
N GLU A 30 5.26 9.72 5.83
CA GLU A 30 4.10 9.32 6.61
C GLU A 30 3.68 7.87 6.34
N PHE A 31 3.20 7.19 7.35
CA PHE A 31 2.51 5.90 7.24
C PHE A 31 1.01 6.14 7.41
N ILE A 32 0.26 6.16 6.33
CA ILE A 32 -1.19 6.36 6.35
C ILE A 32 -1.90 5.01 6.34
N SER A 33 -2.60 4.69 7.41
CA SER A 33 -3.52 3.56 7.44
C SER A 33 -4.92 4.01 7.06
N VAL A 34 -5.56 3.29 6.13
CA VAL A 34 -6.89 3.62 5.61
C VAL A 34 -7.86 2.52 5.95
N ILE A 35 -8.93 2.87 6.66
CA ILE A 35 -9.97 1.93 7.09
C ILE A 35 -11.37 2.44 6.71
N GLY A 36 -12.28 1.52 6.47
CA GLY A 36 -13.69 1.82 6.16
C GLY A 36 -14.40 0.57 5.65
N GLY A 37 -15.70 0.61 5.59
CA GLY A 37 -16.52 -0.47 5.08
C GLY A 37 -16.22 -0.85 3.62
N SER A 38 -16.73 -1.99 3.18
CA SER A 38 -16.70 -2.35 1.75
C SER A 38 -17.42 -1.28 0.92
N GLY A 39 -16.84 -0.91 -0.22
CA GLY A 39 -17.41 0.14 -1.09
C GLY A 39 -17.16 1.58 -0.64
N SER A 40 -16.43 1.83 0.47
CA SER A 40 -16.15 3.19 0.92
C SER A 40 -15.16 3.98 0.03
N GLY A 41 -14.60 3.39 -1.01
CA GLY A 41 -13.72 4.06 -1.98
C GLY A 41 -12.22 3.86 -1.77
N LYS A 42 -11.76 3.13 -0.73
CA LYS A 42 -10.33 2.94 -0.39
C LYS A 42 -9.48 2.46 -1.57
N THR A 43 -9.85 1.34 -2.19
CA THR A 43 -9.15 0.78 -3.35
C THR A 43 -9.23 1.72 -4.56
N THR A 44 -10.31 2.51 -4.70
CA THR A 44 -10.44 3.54 -5.74
C THR A 44 -9.40 4.64 -5.53
N VAL A 45 -9.27 5.17 -4.32
CA VAL A 45 -8.23 6.16 -3.95
C VAL A 45 -6.84 5.61 -4.28
N LEU A 46 -6.54 4.37 -3.87
CA LEU A 46 -5.26 3.73 -4.15
C LEU A 46 -4.98 3.60 -5.66
N LYS A 47 -5.98 3.18 -6.45
CA LYS A 47 -5.84 3.06 -7.91
C LYS A 47 -5.67 4.41 -8.61
N LEU A 48 -6.27 5.48 -8.07
CA LEU A 48 -6.07 6.84 -8.55
C LEU A 48 -4.64 7.32 -8.27
N ILE A 49 -4.08 7.08 -7.08
CA ILE A 49 -2.69 7.41 -6.75
C ILE A 49 -1.71 6.72 -7.70
N ASN A 50 -1.97 5.45 -8.03
CA ASN A 50 -1.10 4.65 -8.90
C ASN A 50 -1.35 4.90 -10.41
N GLY A 51 -2.22 5.85 -10.77
CA GLY A 51 -2.58 6.16 -12.16
C GLY A 51 -3.23 5.01 -12.91
N LEU A 52 -3.77 3.99 -12.22
CA LEU A 52 -4.60 2.93 -12.81
C LEU A 52 -6.00 3.43 -13.15
N LEU A 53 -6.44 4.48 -12.45
CA LEU A 53 -7.66 5.23 -12.73
C LEU A 53 -7.29 6.69 -12.92
N ILE A 54 -8.10 7.39 -13.73
CA ILE A 54 -8.02 8.84 -13.91
C ILE A 54 -9.29 9.41 -13.26
N PRO A 55 -9.21 10.46 -12.46
CA PRO A 55 -10.40 11.08 -11.87
C PRO A 55 -11.25 11.79 -12.92
N ASP A 56 -12.58 11.82 -12.72
CA ASP A 56 -13.50 12.57 -13.58
C ASP A 56 -13.31 14.08 -13.39
N GLN A 57 -13.02 14.51 -12.15
CA GLN A 57 -12.71 15.89 -11.79
C GLN A 57 -11.63 15.94 -10.70
N GLY A 58 -11.01 17.09 -10.54
CA GLY A 58 -9.96 17.33 -9.54
C GLY A 58 -8.56 17.02 -10.07
N GLU A 59 -7.57 17.13 -9.20
CA GLU A 59 -6.17 17.00 -9.55
C GLU A 59 -5.44 16.08 -8.55
N ILE A 60 -4.53 15.26 -9.07
CA ILE A 60 -3.72 14.35 -8.26
C ILE A 60 -2.24 14.62 -8.55
N TYR A 61 -1.50 14.86 -7.48
CA TYR A 61 -0.06 15.05 -7.53
C TYR A 61 0.63 13.94 -6.73
N VAL A 62 1.61 13.31 -7.35
CA VAL A 62 2.50 12.34 -6.72
C VAL A 62 3.92 12.86 -6.83
N GLN A 63 4.58 13.08 -5.69
CA GLN A 63 5.90 13.72 -5.63
C GLN A 63 5.92 15.07 -6.40
N ASP A 64 4.93 15.91 -6.12
CA ASP A 64 4.70 17.21 -6.74
C ASP A 64 4.49 17.20 -8.28
N LYS A 65 4.31 16.02 -8.89
CA LYS A 65 4.05 15.85 -10.32
C LYS A 65 2.57 15.50 -10.56
N ASP A 66 1.88 16.25 -11.41
CA ASP A 66 0.52 15.94 -11.86
C ASP A 66 0.53 14.58 -12.61
N ILE A 67 -0.21 13.58 -12.10
CA ILE A 67 -0.23 12.23 -12.66
C ILE A 67 -0.71 12.16 -14.11
N ARG A 68 -1.46 13.17 -14.59
CA ARG A 68 -1.93 13.25 -15.98
C ARG A 68 -0.85 13.72 -16.95
N LYS A 69 0.22 14.35 -16.43
CA LYS A 69 1.31 14.95 -17.22
C LYS A 69 2.59 14.11 -17.24
N VAL A 70 2.62 13.00 -16.51
CA VAL A 70 3.77 12.11 -16.44
C VAL A 70 3.52 10.82 -17.24
N ASP A 71 4.60 10.17 -17.67
CA ASP A 71 4.50 8.83 -18.23
C ASP A 71 4.01 7.84 -17.17
N GLN A 72 2.91 7.14 -17.47
CA GLN A 72 2.24 6.25 -16.53
C GLN A 72 3.09 5.03 -16.15
N ASN A 73 4.00 4.60 -17.02
CA ASN A 73 4.90 3.51 -16.71
C ASN A 73 6.02 3.99 -15.78
N GLU A 74 6.53 5.21 -15.99
CA GLU A 74 7.50 5.83 -15.09
C GLU A 74 6.89 6.04 -13.70
N LEU A 75 5.66 6.57 -13.61
CA LEU A 75 4.94 6.73 -12.35
C LEU A 75 4.86 5.40 -11.59
N ARG A 76 4.36 4.34 -12.24
CA ARG A 76 4.15 3.03 -11.60
C ARG A 76 5.45 2.32 -11.22
N ARG A 77 6.55 2.54 -11.94
CA ARG A 77 7.86 1.99 -11.56
C ARG A 77 8.43 2.62 -10.31
N ASN A 78 8.06 3.86 -10.01
CA ASN A 78 8.49 4.60 -8.82
C ASN A 78 7.58 4.41 -7.61
N ILE A 79 6.47 3.67 -7.77
CA ILE A 79 5.53 3.33 -6.70
C ILE A 79 5.57 1.81 -6.49
N GLY A 80 5.88 1.36 -5.28
CA GLY A 80 5.69 -0.02 -4.89
C GLY A 80 4.20 -0.31 -4.71
N TYR A 81 3.71 -1.43 -5.23
CA TYR A 81 2.31 -1.80 -5.08
C TYR A 81 2.15 -3.27 -4.68
N VAL A 82 1.56 -3.48 -3.51
CA VAL A 82 1.17 -4.79 -2.98
C VAL A 82 -0.34 -4.92 -3.10
N ILE A 83 -0.80 -5.80 -3.98
CA ILE A 83 -2.23 -6.04 -4.23
C ILE A 83 -2.77 -7.11 -3.28
N GLN A 84 -4.07 -7.08 -3.00
CA GLN A 84 -4.79 -7.99 -2.09
C GLN A 84 -4.55 -9.48 -2.40
N SER A 85 -4.48 -9.86 -3.67
CA SER A 85 -4.28 -11.24 -4.12
C SER A 85 -2.80 -11.67 -4.20
N ILE A 86 -1.86 -10.87 -3.64
CA ILE A 86 -0.40 -11.02 -3.74
C ILE A 86 0.11 -10.84 -5.20
N GLY A 87 -0.54 -11.48 -6.18
CA GLY A 87 -0.28 -11.32 -7.62
C GLY A 87 1.13 -11.70 -8.05
N LEU A 88 1.74 -12.74 -7.46
CA LEU A 88 2.99 -13.29 -7.97
C LEU A 88 2.75 -13.94 -9.34
N PHE A 89 3.73 -13.85 -10.23
CA PHE A 89 3.69 -14.52 -11.52
C PHE A 89 3.95 -16.02 -11.33
N PRO A 90 2.96 -16.90 -11.55
CA PRO A 90 3.06 -18.31 -11.20
C PRO A 90 4.08 -19.09 -12.04
N HIS A 91 4.40 -18.58 -13.23
CA HIS A 91 5.35 -19.17 -14.18
C HIS A 91 6.79 -18.62 -14.02
N MET A 92 7.03 -17.77 -13.06
CA MET A 92 8.32 -17.18 -12.72
C MET A 92 8.81 -17.70 -11.38
N THR A 93 10.11 -17.89 -11.24
CA THR A 93 10.76 -18.19 -9.96
C THR A 93 10.61 -17.02 -8.98
N ILE A 94 10.96 -17.23 -7.73
CA ILE A 94 10.96 -16.15 -6.71
C ILE A 94 11.99 -15.08 -7.06
N GLU A 95 13.18 -15.46 -7.55
CA GLU A 95 14.19 -14.52 -8.03
C GLU A 95 13.63 -13.62 -9.13
N GLU A 96 13.00 -14.22 -10.13
CA GLU A 96 12.39 -13.50 -11.27
C GLU A 96 11.21 -12.62 -10.83
N ASN A 97 10.38 -13.09 -9.89
CA ASN A 97 9.30 -12.28 -9.32
C ASN A 97 9.82 -11.03 -8.64
N ILE A 98 10.82 -11.14 -7.75
CA ILE A 98 11.38 -10.00 -7.02
C ILE A 98 12.10 -9.05 -7.99
N GLY A 99 12.89 -9.58 -8.92
CA GLY A 99 13.66 -8.80 -9.90
C GLY A 99 12.84 -8.23 -11.06
N TYR A 100 11.54 -8.58 -11.18
CA TYR A 100 10.73 -8.29 -12.36
C TYR A 100 10.71 -6.80 -12.75
N VAL A 101 10.43 -5.90 -11.82
CA VAL A 101 10.35 -4.46 -12.12
C VAL A 101 11.70 -3.91 -12.59
N LEU A 102 12.80 -4.40 -12.00
CA LEU A 102 14.16 -4.00 -12.37
C LEU A 102 14.53 -4.48 -13.78
N SER A 103 14.08 -5.68 -14.17
CA SER A 103 14.32 -6.21 -15.53
C SER A 103 13.68 -5.35 -16.63
N LEU A 104 12.55 -4.70 -16.32
CA LEU A 104 11.88 -3.78 -17.26
C LEU A 104 12.68 -2.49 -17.52
N THR A 105 13.62 -2.15 -16.65
CA THR A 105 14.45 -0.93 -16.77
C THR A 105 15.80 -1.19 -17.46
N LYS A 106 16.04 -2.39 -17.99
CA LYS A 106 17.27 -2.82 -18.65
C LYS A 106 18.53 -2.65 -17.77
N GLN A 107 18.38 -2.81 -16.46
CA GLN A 107 19.50 -2.83 -15.54
C GLN A 107 20.38 -4.06 -15.77
N ASP A 108 21.66 -3.96 -15.38
CA ASP A 108 22.58 -5.08 -15.43
C ASP A 108 22.07 -6.25 -14.57
N SER A 109 22.19 -7.48 -15.10
CA SER A 109 21.70 -8.68 -14.41
C SER A 109 22.38 -8.92 -13.08
N ALA A 110 23.64 -8.54 -12.92
CA ALA A 110 24.38 -8.67 -11.67
C ALA A 110 23.81 -7.73 -10.60
N LEU A 111 23.45 -6.49 -10.95
CA LEU A 111 22.81 -5.54 -10.05
C LEU A 111 21.41 -6.00 -9.64
N ILE A 112 20.65 -6.58 -10.57
CA ILE A 112 19.33 -7.16 -10.25
C ILE A 112 19.48 -8.29 -9.24
N GLN A 113 20.42 -9.21 -9.43
CA GLN A 113 20.66 -10.32 -8.51
C GLN A 113 21.11 -9.85 -7.13
N GLU A 114 21.99 -8.83 -7.06
CA GLU A 114 22.39 -8.22 -5.79
C GLU A 114 21.17 -7.64 -5.06
N ARG A 115 20.34 -6.88 -5.76
CA ARG A 115 19.13 -6.29 -5.18
C ARG A 115 18.10 -7.35 -4.75
N VAL A 116 17.94 -8.42 -5.51
CA VAL A 116 17.08 -9.56 -5.12
C VAL A 116 17.56 -10.17 -3.81
N LYS A 117 18.88 -10.41 -3.66
CA LYS A 117 19.45 -10.97 -2.41
C LYS A 117 19.23 -10.02 -1.23
N GLU A 118 19.42 -8.72 -1.42
CA GLU A 118 19.12 -7.71 -0.41
C GLU A 118 17.64 -7.77 0.02
N MET A 119 16.71 -7.86 -0.92
CA MET A 119 15.28 -7.98 -0.61
C MET A 119 14.95 -9.29 0.13
N MET A 120 15.60 -10.39 -0.21
CA MET A 120 15.46 -11.65 0.53
C MET A 120 15.91 -11.49 1.99
N ASP A 121 17.04 -10.84 2.21
CA ASP A 121 17.58 -10.60 3.57
C ASP A 121 16.67 -9.64 4.37
N ILE A 122 16.19 -8.54 3.76
CA ILE A 122 15.24 -7.60 4.36
C ILE A 122 13.95 -8.31 4.78
N MET A 123 13.41 -9.17 3.92
CA MET A 123 12.17 -9.92 4.17
C MET A 123 12.39 -11.23 4.95
N LYS A 124 13.62 -11.49 5.44
CA LYS A 124 13.99 -12.71 6.17
C LYS A 124 13.56 -13.99 5.44
N LEU A 125 13.70 -14.01 4.12
CA LEU A 125 13.42 -15.17 3.28
C LEU A 125 14.69 -16.01 3.09
N GLU A 126 14.54 -17.33 3.16
CA GLU A 126 15.65 -18.26 2.95
C GLU A 126 16.11 -18.25 1.49
N LYS A 127 17.43 -18.16 1.25
CA LYS A 127 18.01 -18.10 -0.09
C LYS A 127 17.65 -19.27 -0.99
N GLN A 128 17.38 -20.45 -0.42
CA GLN A 128 16.93 -21.61 -1.18
C GLN A 128 15.57 -21.44 -1.86
N LEU A 129 14.78 -20.42 -1.48
CA LEU A 129 13.51 -20.12 -2.12
C LEU A 129 13.67 -19.43 -3.48
N LEU A 130 14.84 -18.86 -3.80
CA LEU A 130 15.06 -18.09 -5.03
C LEU A 130 14.69 -18.86 -6.31
N THR A 131 15.00 -20.15 -6.35
CA THR A 131 14.75 -21.03 -7.51
C THR A 131 13.38 -21.71 -7.51
N ARG A 132 12.59 -21.49 -6.44
CA ARG A 132 11.24 -22.07 -6.34
C ARG A 132 10.22 -21.21 -7.08
N TYR A 133 9.05 -21.82 -7.31
CA TYR A 133 7.88 -21.17 -7.86
C TYR A 133 6.88 -20.79 -6.77
N PRO A 134 5.98 -19.81 -7.03
CA PRO A 134 5.02 -19.35 -6.02
C PRO A 134 4.15 -20.44 -5.39
N ASP A 135 3.76 -21.48 -6.14
CA ASP A 135 2.92 -22.58 -5.65
C ASP A 135 3.61 -23.47 -4.59
N GLU A 136 4.94 -23.43 -4.54
CA GLU A 136 5.75 -24.15 -3.55
C GLU A 136 5.89 -23.39 -2.22
N LEU A 137 5.36 -22.18 -2.09
CA LEU A 137 5.51 -21.30 -0.92
C LEU A 137 4.25 -21.30 -0.05
N SER A 138 4.44 -21.12 1.27
CA SER A 138 3.35 -20.81 2.19
C SER A 138 2.74 -19.44 1.90
N GLY A 139 1.51 -19.17 2.39
CA GLY A 139 0.84 -17.87 2.22
C GLY A 139 1.68 -16.69 2.74
N GLY A 140 2.28 -16.85 3.92
CA GLY A 140 3.16 -15.81 4.50
C GLY A 140 4.44 -15.58 3.69
N GLN A 141 5.04 -16.66 3.14
CA GLN A 141 6.20 -16.54 2.25
C GLN A 141 5.83 -15.82 0.95
N LYS A 142 4.70 -16.17 0.33
CA LYS A 142 4.18 -15.47 -0.86
C LYS A 142 4.00 -13.98 -0.59
N GLN A 143 3.44 -13.63 0.58
CA GLN A 143 3.24 -12.24 0.97
C GLN A 143 4.56 -11.48 1.10
N ARG A 144 5.56 -12.07 1.77
CA ARG A 144 6.92 -11.51 1.88
C ARG A 144 7.56 -11.29 0.51
N VAL A 145 7.42 -12.24 -0.41
CA VAL A 145 7.91 -12.10 -1.79
C VAL A 145 7.19 -10.96 -2.53
N GLY A 146 5.87 -10.84 -2.35
CA GLY A 146 5.10 -9.73 -2.93
C GLY A 146 5.56 -8.35 -2.45
N ILE A 147 5.85 -8.23 -1.15
CA ILE A 147 6.41 -7.00 -0.54
C ILE A 147 7.84 -6.76 -1.06
N ALA A 148 8.68 -7.80 -1.08
CA ALA A 148 10.05 -7.73 -1.63
C ALA A 148 10.06 -7.20 -3.07
N ARG A 149 9.17 -7.73 -3.93
CA ARG A 149 9.00 -7.27 -5.31
C ARG A 149 8.61 -5.81 -5.38
N ALA A 150 7.67 -5.37 -4.52
CA ALA A 150 7.22 -3.98 -4.50
C ALA A 150 8.33 -3.01 -4.05
N LEU A 151 9.25 -3.46 -3.19
CA LEU A 151 10.37 -2.67 -2.67
C LEU A 151 11.64 -2.72 -3.54
N ALA A 152 11.72 -3.67 -4.48
CA ALA A 152 12.93 -3.92 -5.26
C ALA A 152 13.40 -2.69 -6.06
N SER A 153 12.47 -1.86 -6.57
CA SER A 153 12.76 -0.65 -7.35
C SER A 153 13.14 0.57 -6.51
N HIS A 154 13.37 0.45 -5.20
CA HIS A 154 13.58 1.57 -4.27
C HIS A 154 12.49 2.65 -4.35
N PRO A 155 11.20 2.26 -4.23
CA PRO A 155 10.12 3.22 -4.35
C PRO A 155 10.14 4.21 -3.18
N LYS A 156 9.73 5.45 -3.42
CA LYS A 156 9.49 6.43 -2.36
C LYS A 156 8.10 6.27 -1.72
N ILE A 157 7.19 5.63 -2.43
CA ILE A 157 5.81 5.39 -1.99
C ILE A 157 5.52 3.89 -2.13
N LEU A 158 4.95 3.31 -1.08
CA LEU A 158 4.47 1.94 -1.06
C LEU A 158 2.96 1.93 -0.83
N LEU A 159 2.22 1.43 -1.80
CA LEU A 159 0.78 1.23 -1.72
C LEU A 159 0.49 -0.23 -1.37
N MET A 160 -0.36 -0.46 -0.38
CA MET A 160 -0.72 -1.81 0.08
C MET A 160 -2.24 -1.93 0.20
N ASP A 161 -2.82 -2.86 -0.55
CA ASP A 161 -4.27 -3.12 -0.51
C ASP A 161 -4.54 -4.42 0.25
N GLU A 162 -4.96 -4.33 1.50
CA GLU A 162 -5.26 -5.45 2.42
C GLU A 162 -4.17 -6.55 2.44
N PRO A 163 -2.89 -6.21 2.67
CA PRO A 163 -1.79 -7.15 2.44
C PRO A 163 -1.79 -8.34 3.40
N PHE A 164 -2.57 -8.32 4.47
CA PHE A 164 -2.58 -9.38 5.49
C PHE A 164 -3.83 -10.28 5.44
N GLY A 165 -4.74 -10.07 4.47
CA GLY A 165 -6.01 -10.76 4.40
C GLY A 165 -5.92 -12.30 4.25
N ALA A 166 -4.81 -12.81 3.70
CA ALA A 166 -4.63 -14.23 3.39
C ALA A 166 -3.65 -14.97 4.34
N VAL A 167 -3.22 -14.34 5.44
CA VAL A 167 -2.24 -14.92 6.37
C VAL A 167 -2.86 -15.17 7.75
N ASP A 168 -2.38 -16.20 8.44
CA ASP A 168 -2.76 -16.51 9.82
C ASP A 168 -2.32 -15.39 10.79
N GLU A 169 -2.90 -15.36 11.98
CA GLU A 169 -2.70 -14.27 12.95
C GLU A 169 -1.26 -14.14 13.44
N ILE A 170 -0.55 -15.26 13.66
CA ILE A 170 0.85 -15.25 14.12
C ILE A 170 1.74 -14.65 13.03
N THR A 171 1.57 -15.12 11.80
CA THR A 171 2.30 -14.62 10.63
C THR A 171 1.97 -13.16 10.36
N ARG A 172 0.71 -12.74 10.55
CA ARG A 172 0.25 -11.36 10.41
C ARG A 172 1.00 -10.41 11.34
N HIS A 173 1.11 -10.72 12.63
CA HIS A 173 1.87 -9.93 13.60
C HIS A 173 3.35 -9.79 13.19
N SER A 174 3.98 -10.91 12.78
CA SER A 174 5.36 -10.89 12.31
C SER A 174 5.55 -10.00 11.06
N LEU A 175 4.61 -10.04 10.11
CA LEU A 175 4.65 -9.17 8.92
C LEU A 175 4.44 -7.69 9.25
N GLN A 176 3.56 -7.37 10.21
CA GLN A 176 3.35 -6.01 10.69
C GLN A 176 4.65 -5.43 11.28
N ASP A 177 5.32 -6.19 12.16
CA ASP A 177 6.61 -5.77 12.73
C ASP A 177 7.67 -5.54 11.66
N GLU A 178 7.67 -6.38 10.65
CA GLU A 178 8.61 -6.28 9.53
C GLU A 178 8.34 -5.05 8.67
N ILE A 179 7.08 -4.74 8.38
CA ILE A 179 6.71 -3.52 7.65
C ILE A 179 7.06 -2.27 8.46
N LEU A 180 6.84 -2.24 9.78
CA LEU A 180 7.26 -1.13 10.64
C LEU A 180 8.78 -0.94 10.60
N ARG A 181 9.55 -2.03 10.67
CA ARG A 181 11.02 -1.98 10.55
C ARG A 181 11.44 -1.40 9.21
N ILE A 182 10.87 -1.88 8.10
CA ILE A 182 11.14 -1.39 6.74
C ILE A 182 10.79 0.10 6.62
N TYR A 183 9.64 0.51 7.14
CA TYR A 183 9.22 1.89 7.17
C TYR A 183 10.24 2.81 7.86
N HIS A 184 10.73 2.40 9.04
CA HIS A 184 11.73 3.17 9.79
C HIS A 184 13.11 3.17 9.14
N GLU A 185 13.52 2.06 8.50
CA GLU A 185 14.83 1.94 7.85
C GLU A 185 14.89 2.69 6.51
N LEU A 186 13.84 2.59 5.70
CA LEU A 186 13.82 3.15 4.35
C LEU A 186 13.22 4.55 4.25
N HIS A 187 12.57 5.05 5.30
CA HIS A 187 11.90 6.36 5.33
C HIS A 187 10.94 6.58 4.14
N ILE A 188 10.22 5.54 3.73
CA ILE A 188 9.26 5.57 2.62
C ILE A 188 7.89 6.05 3.10
N THR A 189 7.12 6.66 2.21
CA THR A 189 5.70 6.95 2.47
C THR A 189 4.89 5.69 2.22
N ILE A 190 4.01 5.32 3.16
CA ILE A 190 3.16 4.13 3.03
C ILE A 190 1.68 4.54 3.02
N PHE A 191 0.92 4.02 2.05
CA PHE A 191 -0.54 4.07 2.01
C PHE A 191 -1.08 2.65 2.13
N PHE A 192 -1.63 2.33 3.29
CA PHE A 192 -1.97 0.98 3.71
C PHE A 192 -3.47 0.85 3.96
N ILE A 193 -4.14 0.04 3.17
CA ILE A 193 -5.56 -0.26 3.34
C ILE A 193 -5.70 -1.53 4.18
N THR A 194 -6.56 -1.46 5.19
CA THR A 194 -6.97 -2.59 6.01
C THR A 194 -8.45 -2.51 6.37
N HIS A 195 -9.04 -3.62 6.76
CA HIS A 195 -10.36 -3.69 7.39
C HIS A 195 -10.29 -3.85 8.92
N ASP A 196 -9.08 -3.99 9.48
CA ASP A 196 -8.87 -4.14 10.92
C ASP A 196 -8.43 -2.83 11.56
N ILE A 197 -9.27 -2.31 12.48
CA ILE A 197 -8.98 -1.06 13.22
C ILE A 197 -7.73 -1.19 14.11
N ARG A 198 -7.44 -2.40 14.63
CA ARG A 198 -6.26 -2.64 15.46
C ARG A 198 -4.99 -2.47 14.63
N GLU A 199 -4.97 -3.01 13.40
CA GLU A 199 -3.87 -2.81 12.45
C GLU A 199 -3.69 -1.33 12.11
N ALA A 200 -4.79 -0.65 11.75
CA ALA A 200 -4.75 0.76 11.37
C ALA A 200 -4.15 1.63 12.47
N LEU A 201 -4.59 1.43 13.71
CA LEU A 201 -4.14 2.20 14.87
C LEU A 201 -2.71 1.83 15.34
N ARG A 202 -2.24 0.62 15.02
CA ARG A 202 -0.90 0.15 15.35
C ARG A 202 0.16 0.65 14.39
N LEU A 203 -0.15 0.62 13.09
CA LEU A 203 0.82 0.83 12.03
C LEU A 203 0.90 2.28 11.58
N GLY A 204 -0.24 2.96 11.47
CA GLY A 204 -0.32 4.30 10.91
C GLY A 204 0.25 5.39 11.82
N THR A 205 1.04 6.29 11.26
CA THR A 205 1.34 7.60 11.89
C THR A 205 0.10 8.49 11.89
N ARG A 206 -0.74 8.33 10.84
CA ARG A 206 -2.10 8.88 10.77
C ARG A 206 -3.06 7.81 10.27
N VAL A 207 -4.31 7.90 10.70
CA VAL A 207 -5.39 6.98 10.31
C VAL A 207 -6.47 7.75 9.59
N MET A 208 -6.78 7.33 8.37
CA MET A 208 -7.88 7.82 7.56
C MET A 208 -9.06 6.87 7.68
N ILE A 209 -10.19 7.35 8.16
CA ILE A 209 -11.43 6.59 8.26
C ILE A 209 -12.35 7.06 7.16
N MET A 210 -12.76 6.13 6.27
CA MET A 210 -13.59 6.44 5.12
C MET A 210 -14.97 5.79 5.22
N LYS A 211 -16.00 6.53 4.79
CA LYS A 211 -17.37 6.04 4.64
C LYS A 211 -18.00 6.69 3.41
N ASP A 212 -18.65 5.89 2.55
CA ASP A 212 -19.44 6.34 1.40
C ASP A 212 -18.71 7.38 0.52
N GLY A 213 -17.42 7.19 0.30
CA GLY A 213 -16.56 8.04 -0.53
C GLY A 213 -16.05 9.31 0.16
N ASN A 214 -16.32 9.49 1.45
CA ASN A 214 -15.89 10.65 2.24
C ASN A 214 -14.90 10.25 3.33
N ILE A 215 -14.10 11.22 3.77
CA ILE A 215 -13.25 11.10 4.95
C ILE A 215 -14.09 11.48 6.18
N GLU A 216 -14.31 10.51 7.07
CA GLU A 216 -15.00 10.71 8.35
C GLU A 216 -14.08 11.32 9.41
N GLN A 217 -12.80 10.89 9.38
CA GLN A 217 -11.74 11.43 10.23
C GLN A 217 -10.37 11.09 9.63
N PHE A 218 -9.40 11.99 9.74
CA PHE A 218 -8.02 11.79 9.30
C PHE A 218 -7.05 12.43 10.28
N ASP A 219 -6.63 11.67 11.27
CA ASP A 219 -5.83 12.15 12.39
C ASP A 219 -4.80 11.10 12.87
N THR A 220 -3.99 11.47 13.84
CA THR A 220 -3.12 10.52 14.55
C THR A 220 -3.95 9.47 15.31
N PRO A 221 -3.42 8.23 15.53
CA PRO A 221 -4.12 7.19 16.28
C PRO A 221 -4.64 7.65 17.64
N ASP A 222 -3.89 8.49 18.34
CA ASP A 222 -4.27 9.01 19.64
C ASP A 222 -5.48 9.93 19.58
N ILE A 223 -5.54 10.82 18.59
CA ILE A 223 -6.69 11.73 18.38
C ILE A 223 -7.91 10.92 17.98
N VAL A 224 -7.77 9.98 17.04
CA VAL A 224 -8.87 9.09 16.63
C VAL A 224 -9.48 8.37 17.83
N LYS A 225 -8.66 7.82 18.74
CA LYS A 225 -9.13 7.12 19.94
C LYS A 225 -9.80 8.04 20.97
N LYS A 226 -9.22 9.23 21.20
CA LYS A 226 -9.66 10.13 22.27
C LYS A 226 -10.78 11.08 21.87
N GLN A 227 -10.85 11.42 20.58
CA GLN A 227 -11.75 12.44 20.03
C GLN A 227 -12.40 11.96 18.72
N PRO A 228 -13.20 10.87 18.72
CA PRO A 228 -13.89 10.39 17.54
C PRO A 228 -14.87 11.45 17.03
N GLN A 229 -14.71 11.89 15.78
CA GLN A 229 -15.45 13.02 15.22
C GLN A 229 -16.89 12.66 14.85
N THR A 230 -17.15 11.40 14.42
CA THR A 230 -18.48 10.98 13.99
C THR A 230 -18.95 9.74 14.74
N GLU A 231 -20.26 9.45 14.66
CA GLU A 231 -20.84 8.25 15.25
C GLU A 231 -20.26 6.98 14.59
N PHE A 232 -19.99 7.02 13.29
CA PHE A 232 -19.35 5.91 12.60
C PHE A 232 -17.97 5.58 13.16
N VAL A 233 -17.16 6.61 13.46
CA VAL A 233 -15.84 6.43 14.09
C VAL A 233 -15.99 5.84 15.49
N ARG A 234 -16.98 6.30 16.29
CA ARG A 234 -17.25 5.72 17.62
C ARG A 234 -17.63 4.24 17.56
N GLN A 235 -18.51 3.88 16.62
CA GLN A 235 -18.88 2.48 16.38
C GLN A 235 -17.70 1.62 15.97
N LEU A 236 -16.84 2.14 15.07
CA LEU A 236 -15.65 1.41 14.63
C LEU A 236 -14.69 1.15 15.81
N LEU A 237 -14.53 2.12 16.70
CA LEU A 237 -13.67 1.99 17.88
C LEU A 237 -14.25 1.04 18.94
N SER A 238 -15.56 0.83 19.00
CA SER A 238 -16.16 -0.10 19.98
C SER A 238 -15.69 -1.55 19.79
N TYR A 239 -15.35 -1.95 18.55
CA TYR A 239 -14.76 -3.27 18.24
C TYR A 239 -13.33 -3.49 18.80
N LEU A 240 -12.70 -2.44 19.36
CA LEU A 240 -11.42 -2.61 20.06
C LEU A 240 -11.57 -3.29 21.43
N ASN A 241 -12.77 -3.25 22.00
CA ASN A 241 -13.07 -3.72 23.36
C ASN A 241 -13.67 -5.15 23.36
N GLU A 242 -13.88 -5.71 22.18
CA GLU A 242 -14.32 -7.09 21.97
C GLU A 242 -13.10 -7.99 21.64
#